data_1368b14fcd44669e32abaab55f01f738
#
_entry.id   1368b14fcd44669e32abaab55f01f738
#
_cell.length_a   1.000
_cell.length_b   1.000
_cell.length_c   1.000
_cell.angle_alpha   90.00
_cell.angle_beta   90.00
_cell.angle_gamma   90.00
#
_symmetry.space_group_name_H-M   'P 1'
#
loop_
_entity.id
_entity.type
_entity.pdbx_description
1 polymer ?
#
loop_
_entity_poly.entity_id
_entity_poly.type
_entity_poly.pdbx_seq_one_letter_code
_entity_poly.pdbx_strand_id
1 'polypeptide(L)'
;MKVAFFISFFLICLTGKAGEKIISRSEYIASWKIVAIEQMNAHGIPASITLAQGILESGNGNSKLAREGNNHFGIKCHGWEGDKMYQDDDEKNECFRVYKNAKESYLDHSAFLKKHQRYSFLFNYKSTDYKNWAKGLKDAGYATSSTYAEALIKLIEDEKLNLFDSDKVSAPLISNQHTFEFKTHQQSVNTNGVRYVVAKKGDTFFKISQELGISTSLLRRYNDFHPNKEFLVPGDIIYLQPKSWKSKTDKQIILKEKKTLREISQEKGIRLKTLLRKNNSTTPDQHLPKGSKIFLK
;
A
#
# COMPACT_ATOMS: atom_id res chain seq x y z
N MET A 1 19.55 -54.85 36.31
CA MET A 1 19.44 -54.23 34.97
C MET A 1 18.73 -52.89 35.12
N LYS A 2 19.46 -51.77 35.00
CA LYS A 2 18.89 -50.40 35.06
C LYS A 2 18.72 -49.93 33.62
N VAL A 3 17.49 -49.71 33.19
CA VAL A 3 17.16 -49.16 31.86
C VAL A 3 17.20 -47.64 31.98
N ALA A 4 18.14 -47.02 31.28
CA ALA A 4 18.24 -45.55 31.18
C ALA A 4 17.32 -45.05 30.05
N PHE A 5 16.38 -44.22 30.40
CA PHE A 5 15.51 -43.50 29.44
C PHE A 5 16.26 -42.27 28.93
N PHE A 6 16.64 -42.25 27.66
CA PHE A 6 17.12 -41.06 26.96
C PHE A 6 15.89 -40.25 26.52
N ILE A 7 15.66 -39.11 27.16
CA ILE A 7 14.69 -38.12 26.69
C ILE A 7 15.42 -37.26 25.62
N SER A 8 15.07 -37.51 24.36
CA SER A 8 15.52 -36.66 23.25
C SER A 8 14.69 -35.37 23.24
N PHE A 9 15.34 -34.26 23.58
CA PHE A 9 14.73 -32.93 23.51
C PHE A 9 14.73 -32.46 22.05
N PHE A 10 13.57 -32.63 21.39
CA PHE A 10 13.35 -32.11 20.03
C PHE A 10 13.16 -30.60 20.11
N LEU A 11 14.21 -29.84 19.80
CA LEU A 11 14.15 -28.38 19.69
C LEU A 11 13.37 -28.02 18.43
N ILE A 12 12.07 -27.76 18.58
CA ILE A 12 11.22 -27.22 17.50
C ILE A 12 11.67 -25.78 17.27
N CYS A 13 12.46 -25.58 16.22
CA CYS A 13 12.80 -24.27 15.71
C CYS A 13 11.55 -23.66 15.07
N LEU A 14 10.79 -22.88 15.84
CA LEU A 14 9.70 -22.05 15.33
C LEU A 14 10.31 -20.95 14.47
N THR A 15 10.45 -21.19 13.17
CA THR A 15 10.71 -20.13 12.20
C THR A 15 9.44 -19.28 12.10
N GLY A 16 9.34 -18.28 12.97
CA GLY A 16 8.31 -17.25 12.85
C GLY A 16 8.47 -16.52 11.50
N LYS A 17 7.57 -16.74 10.56
CA LYS A 17 7.40 -15.81 9.44
C LYS A 17 7.17 -14.44 10.06
N ALA A 18 8.01 -13.44 9.71
CA ALA A 18 7.80 -12.05 10.08
C ALA A 18 6.36 -11.68 9.66
N GLY A 19 5.51 -11.32 10.64
CA GLY A 19 4.10 -11.07 10.42
C GLY A 19 3.95 -9.96 9.36
N GLU A 20 3.19 -10.23 8.32
CA GLU A 20 2.82 -9.20 7.35
C GLU A 20 2.09 -8.08 8.08
N LYS A 21 2.52 -6.82 7.82
CA LYS A 21 1.89 -5.65 8.45
C LYS A 21 0.41 -5.58 8.04
N ILE A 22 -0.50 -5.63 9.00
CA ILE A 22 -1.93 -5.43 8.78
C ILE A 22 -2.17 -3.94 8.50
N ILE A 23 -2.84 -3.65 7.38
CA ILE A 23 -3.23 -2.29 7.00
C ILE A 23 -4.45 -1.90 7.82
N SER A 24 -4.37 -0.80 8.56
CA SER A 24 -5.52 -0.25 9.28
C SER A 24 -6.52 0.38 8.30
N ARG A 25 -7.76 0.55 8.76
CA ARG A 25 -8.81 1.19 7.97
C ARG A 25 -8.46 2.63 7.57
N SER A 26 -7.90 3.40 8.49
CA SER A 26 -7.45 4.77 8.22
C SER A 26 -6.33 4.83 7.18
N GLU A 27 -5.36 3.89 7.22
CA GLU A 27 -4.32 3.77 6.20
C GLU A 27 -4.92 3.41 4.83
N TYR A 28 -5.91 2.52 4.79
CA TYR A 28 -6.61 2.15 3.56
C TYR A 28 -7.33 3.35 2.95
N ILE A 29 -8.12 4.07 3.74
CA ILE A 29 -8.83 5.29 3.30
C ILE A 29 -7.83 6.33 2.80
N ALA A 30 -6.77 6.59 3.55
CA ALA A 30 -5.73 7.56 3.14
C ALA A 30 -5.08 7.17 1.80
N SER A 31 -4.90 5.89 1.54
CA SER A 31 -4.30 5.37 0.30
C SER A 31 -5.21 5.48 -0.91
N TRP A 32 -6.52 5.30 -0.74
CA TRP A 32 -7.43 5.09 -1.87
C TRP A 32 -8.46 6.21 -2.09
N LYS A 33 -8.62 7.16 -1.15
CA LYS A 33 -9.60 8.24 -1.26
C LYS A 33 -9.48 9.06 -2.56
N ILE A 34 -8.26 9.34 -3.02
CA ILE A 34 -8.06 10.11 -4.25
C ILE A 34 -8.50 9.30 -5.47
N VAL A 35 -8.15 8.02 -5.52
CA VAL A 35 -8.58 7.14 -6.63
C VAL A 35 -10.10 7.01 -6.64
N ALA A 36 -10.74 6.87 -5.48
CA ALA A 36 -12.21 6.81 -5.40
C ALA A 36 -12.87 8.12 -5.89
N ILE A 37 -12.32 9.29 -5.53
CA ILE A 37 -12.78 10.59 -6.04
C ILE A 37 -12.57 10.72 -7.56
N GLU A 38 -11.41 10.26 -8.08
CA GLU A 38 -11.16 10.20 -9.54
C GLU A 38 -12.23 9.35 -10.24
N GLN A 39 -12.59 8.19 -9.66
CA GLN A 39 -13.63 7.32 -10.22
C GLN A 39 -15.02 7.95 -10.13
N MET A 40 -15.34 8.66 -9.04
CA MET A 40 -16.58 9.41 -8.92
C MET A 40 -16.70 10.48 -10.02
N ASN A 41 -15.66 11.27 -10.23
CA ASN A 41 -15.65 12.32 -11.24
C ASN A 41 -15.78 11.76 -12.68
N ALA A 42 -15.13 10.60 -12.94
CA ALA A 42 -15.12 9.99 -14.27
C ALA A 42 -16.42 9.19 -14.57
N HIS A 43 -17.02 8.59 -13.56
CA HIS A 43 -18.09 7.59 -13.75
C HIS A 43 -19.38 7.88 -13.00
N GLY A 44 -19.41 8.85 -12.06
CA GLY A 44 -20.60 9.22 -11.29
C GLY A 44 -20.90 8.28 -10.10
N ILE A 45 -20.00 7.35 -9.77
CA ILE A 45 -20.15 6.45 -8.61
C ILE A 45 -19.64 7.20 -7.37
N PRO A 46 -20.43 7.29 -6.27
CA PRO A 46 -19.96 7.98 -5.06
C PRO A 46 -18.59 7.48 -4.60
N ALA A 47 -17.68 8.39 -4.28
CA ALA A 47 -16.36 8.03 -3.74
C ALA A 47 -16.49 7.25 -2.43
N SER A 48 -17.46 7.61 -1.60
CA SER A 48 -17.81 6.92 -0.36
C SER A 48 -18.22 5.47 -0.60
N ILE A 49 -19.02 5.19 -1.61
CA ILE A 49 -19.45 3.83 -2.01
C ILE A 49 -18.22 3.02 -2.45
N THR A 50 -17.41 3.58 -3.36
CA THR A 50 -16.21 2.89 -3.86
C THR A 50 -15.25 2.56 -2.72
N LEU A 51 -15.03 3.49 -1.78
CA LEU A 51 -14.18 3.25 -0.60
C LEU A 51 -14.77 2.20 0.33
N ALA A 52 -16.07 2.30 0.65
CA ALA A 52 -16.72 1.38 1.57
C ALA A 52 -16.73 -0.06 1.01
N GLN A 53 -16.99 -0.23 -0.29
CA GLN A 53 -16.88 -1.53 -0.95
C GLN A 53 -15.43 -2.05 -0.88
N GLY A 54 -14.44 -1.26 -1.26
CA GLY A 54 -13.04 -1.67 -1.18
C GLY A 54 -12.61 -2.07 0.24
N ILE A 55 -13.09 -1.38 1.27
CA ILE A 55 -12.84 -1.72 2.68
C ILE A 55 -13.46 -3.08 3.04
N LEU A 56 -14.74 -3.29 2.72
CA LEU A 56 -15.47 -4.51 3.07
C LEU A 56 -14.94 -5.72 2.30
N GLU A 57 -14.84 -5.63 0.98
CA GLU A 57 -14.46 -6.75 0.11
C GLU A 57 -12.99 -7.18 0.30
N SER A 58 -12.10 -6.24 0.62
CA SER A 58 -10.67 -6.53 0.78
C SER A 58 -10.20 -6.70 2.22
N GLY A 59 -11.07 -6.50 3.22
CA GLY A 59 -10.64 -6.42 4.62
C GLY A 59 -9.58 -5.33 4.83
N ASN A 60 -9.83 -4.11 4.38
CA ASN A 60 -8.88 -2.99 4.34
C ASN A 60 -7.61 -3.29 3.51
N GLY A 61 -7.73 -4.06 2.43
CA GLY A 61 -6.59 -4.47 1.60
C GLY A 61 -5.76 -5.62 2.21
N ASN A 62 -6.27 -6.29 3.24
CA ASN A 62 -5.55 -7.36 3.93
C ASN A 62 -5.95 -8.76 3.44
N SER A 63 -7.01 -8.91 2.64
CA SER A 63 -7.40 -10.19 2.08
C SER A 63 -6.33 -10.74 1.13
N LYS A 64 -6.31 -12.06 0.94
CA LYS A 64 -5.39 -12.71 0.01
C LYS A 64 -5.54 -12.17 -1.41
N LEU A 65 -6.78 -11.99 -1.89
CA LEU A 65 -7.06 -11.41 -3.20
C LEU A 65 -6.48 -9.99 -3.36
N ALA A 66 -6.60 -9.15 -2.33
CA ALA A 66 -6.07 -7.80 -2.39
C ALA A 66 -4.53 -7.78 -2.35
N ARG A 67 -3.90 -8.64 -1.55
CA ARG A 67 -2.44 -8.65 -1.37
C ARG A 67 -1.69 -9.29 -2.52
N GLU A 68 -2.16 -10.45 -2.98
CA GLU A 68 -1.49 -11.25 -4.00
C GLU A 68 -2.01 -10.92 -5.40
N GLY A 69 -3.34 -10.66 -5.51
CA GLY A 69 -4.00 -10.40 -6.79
C GLY A 69 -4.27 -8.93 -7.09
N ASN A 70 -3.97 -7.99 -6.16
CA ASN A 70 -4.35 -6.59 -6.26
C ASN A 70 -5.85 -6.36 -6.51
N ASN A 71 -6.70 -7.35 -6.19
CA ASN A 71 -8.13 -7.35 -6.44
C ASN A 71 -8.87 -6.95 -5.14
N HIS A 72 -9.21 -5.68 -5.05
CA HIS A 72 -9.82 -5.09 -3.85
C HIS A 72 -11.34 -5.23 -3.79
N PHE A 73 -11.98 -5.72 -4.85
CA PHE A 73 -13.43 -5.80 -4.98
C PHE A 73 -13.94 -7.22 -5.24
N GLY A 74 -13.07 -8.23 -5.17
CA GLY A 74 -13.48 -9.61 -5.41
C GLY A 74 -14.04 -9.85 -6.82
N ILE A 75 -13.56 -9.14 -7.83
CA ILE A 75 -14.10 -9.27 -9.20
C ILE A 75 -13.69 -10.62 -9.77
N LYS A 76 -14.70 -11.45 -10.10
CA LYS A 76 -14.56 -12.77 -10.69
C LYS A 76 -14.17 -12.68 -12.19
N CYS A 77 -13.60 -13.74 -12.75
CA CYS A 77 -12.99 -13.73 -14.09
C CYS A 77 -13.95 -13.32 -15.21
N HIS A 78 -15.13 -13.95 -15.34
CA HIS A 78 -16.13 -13.62 -16.36
C HIS A 78 -15.56 -13.23 -17.74
N GLY A 79 -14.77 -14.12 -18.36
CA GLY A 79 -14.13 -13.84 -19.64
C GLY A 79 -12.85 -13.01 -19.57
N TRP A 80 -12.26 -12.86 -18.37
CA TRP A 80 -10.98 -12.17 -18.16
C TRP A 80 -9.81 -12.93 -18.82
N GLU A 81 -9.04 -12.25 -19.66
CA GLU A 81 -7.88 -12.81 -20.36
C GLU A 81 -6.54 -12.56 -19.64
N GLY A 82 -6.53 -11.68 -18.60
CA GLY A 82 -5.34 -11.41 -17.79
C GLY A 82 -5.02 -12.52 -16.79
N ASP A 83 -4.07 -12.25 -15.91
CA ASP A 83 -3.68 -13.16 -14.83
C ASP A 83 -4.85 -13.51 -13.92
N LYS A 84 -4.87 -14.74 -13.38
CA LYS A 84 -5.98 -15.30 -12.62
C LYS A 84 -5.51 -15.89 -11.32
N MET A 85 -6.37 -15.83 -10.32
CA MET A 85 -6.18 -16.44 -9.02
C MET A 85 -7.42 -17.25 -8.67
N TYR A 86 -7.24 -18.38 -8.01
CA TYR A 86 -8.33 -19.27 -7.61
C TYR A 86 -8.38 -19.36 -6.09
N GLN A 87 -9.58 -19.24 -5.53
CA GLN A 87 -9.85 -19.46 -4.11
C GLN A 87 -11.30 -19.86 -3.89
N ASP A 88 -11.57 -20.48 -2.74
CA ASP A 88 -12.92 -20.76 -2.31
C ASP A 88 -13.61 -19.48 -1.84
N ASP A 89 -14.84 -19.26 -2.31
CA ASP A 89 -15.72 -18.16 -1.94
C ASP A 89 -17.15 -18.69 -1.83
N ASP A 90 -18.14 -18.19 -2.61
CA ASP A 90 -19.48 -18.77 -2.68
C ASP A 90 -19.45 -20.24 -3.17
N GLU A 91 -18.54 -20.54 -4.08
CA GLU A 91 -18.25 -21.87 -4.60
C GLU A 91 -16.76 -22.22 -4.39
N LYS A 92 -16.46 -23.54 -4.52
CA LYS A 92 -15.07 -24.01 -4.47
C LYS A 92 -14.29 -23.61 -5.72
N ASN A 93 -13.06 -23.18 -5.54
CA ASN A 93 -12.11 -22.90 -6.62
C ASN A 93 -12.62 -21.85 -7.63
N GLU A 94 -13.25 -20.80 -7.14
CA GLU A 94 -13.71 -19.70 -8.01
C GLU A 94 -12.56 -18.89 -8.56
N CYS A 95 -12.74 -18.42 -9.80
CA CYS A 95 -11.74 -17.66 -10.54
C CYS A 95 -11.90 -16.16 -10.31
N PHE A 96 -10.82 -15.50 -9.85
CA PHE A 96 -10.75 -14.06 -9.63
C PHE A 96 -9.69 -13.41 -10.52
N ARG A 97 -9.95 -12.17 -10.95
CA ARG A 97 -9.02 -11.36 -11.72
C ARG A 97 -7.80 -10.99 -10.90
N VAL A 98 -6.63 -11.00 -11.52
CA VAL A 98 -5.40 -10.47 -10.95
C VAL A 98 -4.98 -9.24 -11.73
N TYR A 99 -4.61 -8.17 -11.03
CA TYR A 99 -4.23 -6.90 -11.62
C TYR A 99 -2.75 -6.60 -11.35
N LYS A 100 -2.13 -5.81 -12.22
CA LYS A 100 -0.72 -5.39 -12.06
C LYS A 100 -0.51 -4.52 -10.82
N ASN A 101 -1.53 -3.75 -10.46
CA ASN A 101 -1.56 -2.92 -9.26
C ASN A 101 -3.01 -2.73 -8.78
N ALA A 102 -3.18 -2.34 -7.53
CA ALA A 102 -4.49 -2.19 -6.93
C ALA A 102 -5.35 -1.07 -7.56
N LYS A 103 -4.74 -0.02 -8.16
CA LYS A 103 -5.50 1.02 -8.88
C LYS A 103 -6.28 0.42 -10.05
N GLU A 104 -5.73 -0.56 -10.75
CA GLU A 104 -6.43 -1.23 -11.86
C GLU A 104 -7.72 -1.90 -11.39
N SER A 105 -7.75 -2.46 -10.16
CA SER A 105 -9.00 -3.02 -9.63
C SER A 105 -10.07 -1.97 -9.34
N TYR A 106 -9.68 -0.75 -8.95
CA TYR A 106 -10.61 0.38 -8.81
C TYR A 106 -11.18 0.84 -10.15
N LEU A 107 -10.34 0.90 -11.18
CA LEU A 107 -10.78 1.25 -12.54
C LEU A 107 -11.74 0.19 -13.09
N ASP A 108 -11.38 -1.07 -12.93
CA ASP A 108 -12.19 -2.20 -13.41
C ASP A 108 -13.51 -2.32 -12.65
N HIS A 109 -13.52 -2.06 -11.33
CA HIS A 109 -14.74 -1.99 -10.53
C HIS A 109 -15.73 -0.94 -11.10
N SER A 110 -15.24 0.26 -11.41
CA SER A 110 -16.07 1.31 -11.99
C SER A 110 -16.60 0.93 -13.36
N ALA A 111 -15.74 0.34 -14.19
CA ALA A 111 -16.12 -0.17 -15.52
C ALA A 111 -17.13 -1.32 -15.40
N PHE A 112 -16.95 -2.23 -14.42
CA PHE A 112 -17.86 -3.32 -14.14
C PHE A 112 -19.27 -2.82 -13.80
N LEU A 113 -19.42 -1.87 -12.89
CA LEU A 113 -20.71 -1.29 -12.55
C LEU A 113 -21.37 -0.59 -13.74
N LYS A 114 -20.58 0.14 -14.54
CA LYS A 114 -21.07 0.80 -15.76
C LYS A 114 -21.54 -0.17 -16.84
N LYS A 115 -20.82 -1.27 -17.03
CA LYS A 115 -21.05 -2.23 -18.13
C LYS A 115 -22.27 -3.11 -17.90
N HIS A 116 -22.59 -3.45 -16.65
CA HIS A 116 -23.63 -4.42 -16.36
C HIS A 116 -24.99 -3.75 -16.20
N GLN A 117 -25.93 -4.09 -17.08
CA GLN A 117 -27.28 -3.50 -17.15
C GLN A 117 -28.03 -3.49 -15.82
N ARG A 118 -27.85 -4.50 -14.97
CA ARG A 118 -28.48 -4.59 -13.65
C ARG A 118 -28.15 -3.43 -12.71
N TYR A 119 -27.05 -2.71 -12.95
CA TYR A 119 -26.63 -1.54 -12.17
C TYR A 119 -26.98 -0.22 -12.83
N SER A 120 -27.53 -0.21 -14.05
CA SER A 120 -27.75 1.02 -14.83
C SER A 120 -28.62 2.05 -14.11
N PHE A 121 -29.62 1.60 -13.36
CA PHE A 121 -30.54 2.48 -12.61
C PHE A 121 -29.84 3.26 -11.49
N LEU A 122 -28.71 2.78 -10.95
CA LEU A 122 -27.92 3.46 -9.92
C LEU A 122 -27.43 4.82 -10.39
N PHE A 123 -27.14 4.95 -11.67
CA PHE A 123 -26.62 6.17 -12.27
C PHE A 123 -27.71 7.28 -12.43
N ASN A 124 -28.93 6.99 -12.06
CA ASN A 124 -30.00 7.99 -11.92
C ASN A 124 -29.94 8.71 -10.55
N TYR A 125 -29.22 8.14 -9.58
CA TYR A 125 -28.99 8.78 -8.28
C TYR A 125 -27.84 9.78 -8.36
N LYS A 126 -27.92 10.84 -7.53
CA LYS A 126 -26.78 11.75 -7.39
C LYS A 126 -25.59 11.04 -6.77
N SER A 127 -24.37 11.45 -7.12
CA SER A 127 -23.14 10.93 -6.51
C SER A 127 -23.05 11.22 -5.00
N THR A 128 -23.85 12.17 -4.48
CA THR A 128 -23.96 12.45 -3.04
C THR A 128 -24.99 11.60 -2.31
N ASP A 129 -25.77 10.78 -3.03
CA ASP A 129 -26.83 9.95 -2.47
C ASP A 129 -26.37 8.51 -2.20
N TYR A 130 -25.33 8.38 -1.39
CA TYR A 130 -24.75 7.09 -1.05
C TYR A 130 -25.75 6.10 -0.43
N LYS A 131 -26.83 6.57 0.22
CA LYS A 131 -27.84 5.70 0.83
C LYS A 131 -28.65 4.93 -0.21
N ASN A 132 -29.12 5.62 -1.25
CA ASN A 132 -29.81 4.96 -2.34
C ASN A 132 -28.85 4.14 -3.21
N TRP A 133 -27.59 4.57 -3.38
CA TRP A 133 -26.57 3.75 -4.01
C TRP A 133 -26.33 2.44 -3.28
N ALA A 134 -26.16 2.46 -1.94
CA ALA A 134 -25.93 1.25 -1.14
C ALA A 134 -27.11 0.26 -1.23
N LYS A 135 -28.35 0.77 -1.10
CA LYS A 135 -29.57 -0.05 -1.25
C LYS A 135 -29.67 -0.64 -2.65
N GLY A 136 -29.48 0.19 -3.67
CA GLY A 136 -29.57 -0.23 -5.06
C GLY A 136 -28.50 -1.24 -5.45
N LEU A 137 -27.28 -1.16 -4.91
CA LEU A 137 -26.24 -2.20 -5.11
C LEU A 137 -26.72 -3.55 -4.57
N LYS A 138 -27.33 -3.58 -3.38
CA LYS A 138 -27.92 -4.79 -2.81
C LYS A 138 -29.05 -5.32 -3.69
N ASP A 139 -29.97 -4.46 -4.08
CA ASP A 139 -31.15 -4.83 -4.90
C ASP A 139 -30.74 -5.35 -6.28
N ALA A 140 -29.64 -4.82 -6.84
CA ALA A 140 -29.02 -5.31 -8.06
C ALA A 140 -28.22 -6.63 -7.89
N GLY A 141 -28.13 -7.16 -6.66
CA GLY A 141 -27.44 -8.41 -6.37
C GLY A 141 -25.92 -8.28 -6.46
N TYR A 142 -25.34 -7.15 -5.98
CA TYR A 142 -23.89 -7.02 -5.87
C TYR A 142 -23.31 -7.99 -4.82
N ALA A 143 -24.03 -8.16 -3.70
CA ALA A 143 -23.71 -9.11 -2.65
C ALA A 143 -24.93 -9.92 -2.23
N THR A 144 -24.72 -11.13 -1.78
CA THR A 144 -25.78 -12.08 -1.31
C THR A 144 -26.29 -11.72 0.09
N SER A 145 -25.47 -11.07 0.93
CA SER A 145 -25.81 -10.69 2.30
C SER A 145 -27.03 -9.76 2.35
N SER A 146 -28.00 -10.10 3.20
CA SER A 146 -29.19 -9.28 3.44
C SER A 146 -28.88 -7.93 4.08
N THR A 147 -27.77 -7.82 4.82
CA THR A 147 -27.32 -6.64 5.57
C THR A 147 -26.25 -5.82 4.83
N TYR A 148 -26.02 -6.11 3.55
CA TYR A 148 -24.94 -5.44 2.79
C TYR A 148 -25.12 -3.92 2.70
N ALA A 149 -26.33 -3.46 2.41
CA ALA A 149 -26.62 -2.02 2.31
C ALA A 149 -26.38 -1.29 3.64
N GLU A 150 -26.85 -1.89 4.74
CA GLU A 150 -26.67 -1.35 6.08
C GLU A 150 -25.18 -1.31 6.48
N ALA A 151 -24.44 -2.34 6.13
CA ALA A 151 -22.98 -2.39 6.38
C ALA A 151 -22.23 -1.29 5.64
N LEU A 152 -22.57 -1.06 4.35
CA LEU A 152 -22.00 0.05 3.58
C LEU A 152 -22.35 1.41 4.19
N ILE A 153 -23.64 1.64 4.48
CA ILE A 153 -24.13 2.91 5.04
C ILE A 153 -23.43 3.18 6.39
N LYS A 154 -23.43 2.18 7.28
CA LYS A 154 -22.78 2.32 8.58
C LYS A 154 -21.31 2.66 8.44
N LEU A 155 -20.58 1.97 7.58
CA LEU A 155 -19.16 2.22 7.35
C LEU A 155 -18.91 3.62 6.79
N ILE A 156 -19.76 4.08 5.86
CA ILE A 156 -19.68 5.44 5.28
C ILE A 156 -19.88 6.49 6.37
N GLU A 157 -20.85 6.28 7.25
CA GLU A 157 -21.18 7.21 8.34
C GLU A 157 -20.13 7.21 9.46
N ASP A 158 -19.70 6.04 9.91
CA ASP A 158 -18.67 5.89 10.96
C ASP A 158 -17.35 6.54 10.56
N GLU A 159 -16.91 6.34 9.30
CA GLU A 159 -15.65 6.86 8.77
C GLU A 159 -15.81 8.22 8.05
N LYS A 160 -17.03 8.77 8.04
CA LYS A 160 -17.36 10.05 7.37
C LYS A 160 -16.93 10.08 5.89
N LEU A 161 -17.04 8.94 5.18
CA LEU A 161 -16.60 8.82 3.79
C LEU A 161 -17.47 9.67 2.85
N ASN A 162 -18.73 9.96 3.20
CA ASN A 162 -19.63 10.84 2.46
C ASN A 162 -19.08 12.26 2.27
N LEU A 163 -18.11 12.68 3.07
CA LEU A 163 -17.42 13.96 2.85
C LEU A 163 -16.64 13.98 1.53
N PHE A 164 -16.28 12.82 0.98
CA PHE A 164 -15.58 12.69 -0.30
C PHE A 164 -16.53 12.77 -1.52
N ASP A 165 -17.84 12.73 -1.30
CA ASP A 165 -18.84 12.79 -2.38
C ASP A 165 -19.25 14.21 -2.77
N SER A 166 -18.84 15.23 -2.02
CA SER A 166 -19.23 16.60 -2.25
C SER A 166 -18.39 17.28 -3.34
N ASP A 167 -19.04 18.04 -4.22
CA ASP A 167 -18.37 18.89 -5.23
C ASP A 167 -17.39 19.89 -4.59
N LYS A 168 -17.59 20.22 -3.29
CA LYS A 168 -16.70 21.10 -2.51
C LYS A 168 -15.39 20.45 -2.11
N VAL A 169 -15.33 19.12 -2.09
CA VAL A 169 -14.06 18.39 -1.86
C VAL A 169 -13.29 18.25 -3.17
N SER A 170 -13.99 18.21 -4.29
CA SER A 170 -13.37 18.32 -5.61
C SER A 170 -12.79 19.72 -5.87
N ALA A 171 -13.39 20.81 -5.35
CA ALA A 171 -12.90 22.17 -5.59
C ALA A 171 -11.58 22.52 -4.86
N PRO A 172 -11.33 22.23 -3.59
CA PRO A 172 -10.01 22.52 -2.98
C PRO A 172 -8.97 21.40 -3.11
N LEU A 173 -9.37 20.16 -3.43
CA LEU A 173 -8.43 19.09 -3.80
C LEU A 173 -8.03 19.17 -5.29
N ILE A 174 -8.86 19.84 -6.11
CA ILE A 174 -8.67 20.03 -7.55
C ILE A 174 -8.46 21.51 -7.89
N SER A 175 -8.98 22.50 -7.11
CA SER A 175 -8.85 23.94 -7.37
C SER A 175 -7.58 24.58 -6.78
N ASN A 176 -6.79 23.89 -5.95
CA ASN A 176 -5.42 23.96 -6.34
C ASN A 176 -5.38 23.28 -7.71
N GLN A 177 -5.41 24.03 -8.78
CA GLN A 177 -4.79 23.75 -10.04
C GLN A 177 -3.27 23.48 -9.81
N HIS A 178 -3.01 22.60 -8.92
CA HIS A 178 -2.27 21.46 -9.30
C HIS A 178 -3.24 20.63 -10.19
N THR A 179 -3.35 20.99 -11.51
CA THR A 179 -2.65 20.13 -12.43
C THR A 179 -1.70 19.42 -11.52
N PHE A 180 -1.95 18.14 -11.18
CA PHE A 180 -0.81 17.37 -10.79
C PHE A 180 0.14 17.57 -11.97
N GLU A 181 0.75 18.74 -12.02
CA GLU A 181 2.13 18.81 -12.28
C GLU A 181 2.60 17.85 -11.23
N PHE A 182 2.70 16.60 -11.64
CA PHE A 182 3.70 15.72 -11.08
C PHE A 182 4.91 16.62 -11.12
N LYS A 183 5.16 17.34 -10.02
CA LYS A 183 6.44 17.99 -9.84
C LYS A 183 7.34 16.81 -9.84
N THR A 184 7.63 16.39 -11.07
CA THR A 184 8.33 15.17 -11.41
C THR A 184 9.52 15.19 -10.51
N HIS A 185 9.58 14.23 -9.58
CA HIS A 185 10.72 14.17 -8.70
C HIS A 185 11.93 14.01 -9.60
N GLN A 186 12.84 14.96 -9.54
CA GLN A 186 14.11 14.84 -10.25
C GLN A 186 14.80 13.59 -9.70
N GLN A 187 14.93 12.58 -10.54
CA GLN A 187 15.67 11.38 -10.19
C GLN A 187 17.16 11.73 -10.16
N SER A 188 17.80 11.36 -9.08
CA SER A 188 19.23 11.51 -8.87
C SER A 188 19.88 10.14 -8.64
N VAL A 189 21.20 10.08 -8.80
CA VAL A 189 21.99 8.88 -8.55
C VAL A 189 23.04 9.21 -7.51
N ASN A 190 23.13 8.42 -6.45
CA ASN A 190 24.16 8.63 -5.43
C ASN A 190 25.51 8.07 -5.86
N THR A 191 26.54 8.29 -5.07
CA THR A 191 27.92 7.84 -5.32
C THR A 191 28.05 6.32 -5.47
N ASN A 192 27.08 5.55 -4.96
CA ASN A 192 27.02 4.10 -5.09
C ASN A 192 26.23 3.62 -6.33
N GLY A 193 25.76 4.55 -7.19
CA GLY A 193 25.02 4.23 -8.40
C GLY A 193 23.56 3.83 -8.14
N VAL A 194 23.00 4.20 -6.99
CA VAL A 194 21.62 3.89 -6.63
C VAL A 194 20.73 5.10 -6.93
N ARG A 195 19.68 4.89 -7.74
CA ARG A 195 18.71 5.94 -8.10
C ARG A 195 17.82 6.25 -6.90
N TYR A 196 17.56 7.53 -6.70
CA TYR A 196 16.68 8.03 -5.64
C TYR A 196 15.96 9.30 -6.06
N VAL A 197 14.92 9.65 -5.31
CA VAL A 197 14.27 10.95 -5.30
C VAL A 197 14.30 11.51 -3.88
N VAL A 198 14.13 12.84 -3.75
CA VAL A 198 14.02 13.51 -2.46
C VAL A 198 12.56 13.85 -2.22
N ALA A 199 12.01 13.38 -1.10
CA ALA A 199 10.63 13.64 -0.73
C ALA A 199 10.37 15.13 -0.50
N LYS A 200 9.21 15.61 -0.97
CA LYS A 200 8.71 16.98 -0.83
C LYS A 200 7.58 17.02 0.20
N LYS A 201 7.17 18.23 0.59
CA LYS A 201 6.02 18.42 1.49
C LYS A 201 4.77 17.75 0.93
N GLY A 202 4.15 16.87 1.71
CA GLY A 202 2.93 16.16 1.35
C GLY A 202 3.14 14.90 0.51
N ASP A 203 4.40 14.44 0.34
CA ASP A 203 4.69 13.16 -0.27
C ASP A 203 4.35 11.99 0.64
N THR A 204 3.98 10.89 -0.01
CA THR A 204 3.81 9.59 0.61
C THR A 204 4.50 8.55 -0.27
N PHE A 205 4.81 7.39 0.28
CA PHE A 205 5.29 6.26 -0.54
C PHE A 205 4.35 5.95 -1.69
N PHE A 206 3.04 6.11 -1.46
CA PHE A 206 2.03 5.88 -2.48
C PHE A 206 2.13 6.90 -3.62
N LYS A 207 2.19 8.21 -3.33
CA LYS A 207 2.34 9.24 -4.38
C LYS A 207 3.58 9.02 -5.24
N ILE A 208 4.73 8.77 -4.59
CA ILE A 208 5.99 8.50 -5.29
C ILE A 208 5.90 7.20 -6.11
N SER A 209 5.21 6.18 -5.59
CA SER A 209 4.98 4.93 -6.30
C SER A 209 4.16 5.12 -7.57
N GLN A 210 3.11 5.93 -7.52
CA GLN A 210 2.26 6.25 -8.67
C GLN A 210 3.02 7.07 -9.72
N GLU A 211 3.74 8.11 -9.28
CA GLU A 211 4.54 8.97 -10.15
C GLU A 211 5.59 8.19 -10.94
N LEU A 212 6.25 7.24 -10.29
CA LEU A 212 7.42 6.55 -10.85
C LEU A 212 7.13 5.13 -11.35
N GLY A 213 5.90 4.65 -11.25
CA GLY A 213 5.50 3.31 -11.70
C GLY A 213 6.15 2.17 -10.89
N ILE A 214 6.54 2.42 -9.63
CA ILE A 214 7.17 1.42 -8.75
C ILE A 214 6.17 1.07 -7.66
N SER A 215 5.88 -0.21 -7.41
CA SER A 215 4.92 -0.56 -6.36
C SER A 215 5.35 -0.04 -4.98
N THR A 216 4.38 0.38 -4.17
CA THR A 216 4.63 0.92 -2.82
C THR A 216 5.39 -0.08 -1.94
N SER A 217 5.10 -1.38 -2.08
CA SER A 217 5.79 -2.45 -1.35
C SER A 217 7.25 -2.56 -1.74
N LEU A 218 7.59 -2.41 -3.03
CA LEU A 218 8.97 -2.36 -3.50
C LEU A 218 9.70 -1.12 -3.00
N LEU A 219 9.08 0.05 -3.06
CA LEU A 219 9.67 1.28 -2.51
C LEU A 219 9.97 1.13 -1.02
N ARG A 220 9.03 0.60 -0.23
CA ARG A 220 9.27 0.33 1.20
C ARG A 220 10.42 -0.64 1.40
N ARG A 221 10.49 -1.72 0.63
CA ARG A 221 11.57 -2.74 0.72
C ARG A 221 12.95 -2.21 0.32
N TYR A 222 13.03 -1.25 -0.60
CA TYR A 222 14.31 -0.63 -0.99
C TYR A 222 14.82 0.37 0.04
N ASN A 223 13.93 0.86 0.90
CA ASN A 223 14.21 1.90 1.87
C ASN A 223 14.12 1.32 3.28
N ASP A 224 15.22 1.17 3.96
CA ASP A 224 15.30 0.60 5.30
C ASP A 224 14.79 1.59 6.39
N PHE A 225 13.65 2.27 6.16
CA PHE A 225 13.04 3.12 7.18
C PHE A 225 12.60 2.32 8.40
N HIS A 226 12.51 3.00 9.54
CA HIS A 226 11.96 2.38 10.74
C HIS A 226 10.54 1.87 10.45
N PRO A 227 10.17 0.67 10.92
CA PRO A 227 8.83 0.10 10.68
C PRO A 227 7.67 1.04 11.01
N ASN A 228 7.84 1.87 12.04
CA ASN A 228 6.83 2.84 12.49
C ASN A 228 6.88 4.18 11.73
N LYS A 229 7.74 4.34 10.72
CA LYS A 229 7.75 5.55 9.89
C LYS A 229 6.60 5.50 8.90
N GLU A 230 5.50 6.16 9.24
CA GLU A 230 4.29 6.21 8.41
C GLU A 230 4.36 7.30 7.35
N PHE A 231 4.96 8.43 7.67
CA PHE A 231 4.98 9.61 6.82
C PHE A 231 6.41 9.94 6.34
N LEU A 232 6.49 10.39 5.08
CA LEU A 232 7.70 10.98 4.54
C LEU A 232 7.76 12.44 4.97
N VAL A 233 8.96 12.89 5.32
CA VAL A 233 9.21 14.31 5.57
C VAL A 233 10.01 14.92 4.42
N PRO A 234 9.86 16.23 4.13
CA PRO A 234 10.68 16.89 3.12
C PRO A 234 12.16 16.65 3.39
N GLY A 235 12.88 16.21 2.35
CA GLY A 235 14.30 15.87 2.45
C GLY A 235 14.59 14.38 2.62
N ASP A 236 13.59 13.54 2.91
CA ASP A 236 13.80 12.08 2.93
C ASP A 236 14.30 11.58 1.57
N ILE A 237 15.38 10.82 1.57
CA ILE A 237 15.90 10.15 0.38
C ILE A 237 15.09 8.86 0.16
N ILE A 238 14.46 8.73 -1.00
CA ILE A 238 13.64 7.57 -1.36
C ILE A 238 14.31 6.83 -2.51
N TYR A 239 14.91 5.70 -2.23
CA TYR A 239 15.55 4.85 -3.21
C TYR A 239 14.54 4.14 -4.10
N LEU A 240 14.78 4.16 -5.41
CA LEU A 240 13.92 3.61 -6.46
C LEU A 240 14.33 2.21 -6.90
N GLN A 241 15.40 1.71 -6.34
CA GLN A 241 15.97 0.38 -6.59
C GLN A 241 16.69 -0.12 -5.33
N PRO A 242 17.04 -1.41 -5.24
CA PRO A 242 17.76 -1.95 -4.10
C PRO A 242 19.05 -1.17 -3.81
N LYS A 243 19.28 -0.82 -2.55
CA LYS A 243 20.54 -0.20 -2.12
C LYS A 243 21.73 -1.11 -2.37
N SER A 244 22.92 -0.51 -2.48
CA SER A 244 24.17 -1.23 -2.75
C SER A 244 24.57 -2.17 -1.61
N TRP A 245 25.30 -3.23 -1.91
CA TRP A 245 25.88 -4.12 -0.92
C TRP A 245 27.12 -3.52 -0.20
N LYS A 246 27.78 -2.56 -0.84
CA LYS A 246 29.02 -1.93 -0.31
C LYS A 246 29.16 -0.52 -0.91
N SER A 247 29.94 0.33 -0.24
CA SER A 247 30.34 1.61 -0.84
C SER A 247 31.27 1.37 -2.03
N LYS A 248 31.10 2.16 -3.10
CA LYS A 248 32.01 2.17 -4.24
C LYS A 248 33.27 3.01 -3.95
N THR A 249 33.12 4.05 -3.16
CA THR A 249 34.16 5.04 -2.87
C THR A 249 34.89 4.72 -1.57
N ASP A 250 34.21 4.69 -0.44
CA ASP A 250 34.83 4.68 0.88
C ASP A 250 34.90 3.27 1.47
N LYS A 251 36.03 2.90 2.03
CA LYS A 251 36.13 1.66 2.84
C LYS A 251 35.45 1.83 4.20
N GLN A 252 35.57 3.02 4.78
CA GLN A 252 35.06 3.40 6.09
C GLN A 252 34.81 4.90 6.18
N ILE A 253 34.01 5.32 7.14
CA ILE A 253 33.83 6.74 7.51
C ILE A 253 34.02 6.91 9.02
N ILE A 254 34.34 8.14 9.43
CA ILE A 254 34.31 8.57 10.83
C ILE A 254 33.13 9.49 10.99
N LEU A 255 32.26 9.23 11.96
CA LEU A 255 31.06 10.00 12.22
C LEU A 255 31.41 11.42 12.69
N LYS A 256 30.89 12.44 12.01
CA LYS A 256 31.04 13.85 12.40
C LYS A 256 30.04 14.26 13.47
N GLU A 257 28.97 13.51 13.62
CA GLU A 257 27.88 13.70 14.58
C GLU A 257 27.31 12.34 15.02
N LYS A 258 26.44 12.33 16.01
CA LYS A 258 25.77 11.11 16.51
C LYS A 258 24.78 10.60 15.45
N LYS A 259 24.92 9.34 15.02
CA LYS A 259 24.05 8.69 14.00
C LYS A 259 23.81 7.22 14.31
N THR A 260 22.73 6.68 13.73
CA THR A 260 22.43 5.24 13.75
C THR A 260 22.90 4.57 12.46
N LEU A 261 23.06 3.24 12.46
CA LEU A 261 23.39 2.50 11.24
C LEU A 261 22.27 2.57 10.20
N ARG A 262 21.02 2.73 10.64
CA ARG A 262 19.89 2.96 9.73
C ARG A 262 20.00 4.30 9.00
N GLU A 263 20.30 5.37 9.69
CA GLU A 263 20.52 6.69 9.07
C GLU A 263 21.69 6.65 8.08
N ILE A 264 22.80 6.01 8.44
CA ILE A 264 23.95 5.85 7.56
C ILE A 264 23.59 4.99 6.33
N SER A 265 22.80 3.94 6.52
CA SER A 265 22.27 3.11 5.43
C SER A 265 21.47 3.94 4.44
N GLN A 266 20.61 4.82 4.95
CA GLN A 266 19.76 5.69 4.12
C GLN A 266 20.57 6.79 3.45
N GLU A 267 21.51 7.41 4.16
CA GLU A 267 22.38 8.48 3.60
C GLU A 267 23.31 7.93 2.51
N LYS A 268 23.91 6.79 2.73
CA LYS A 268 24.93 6.23 1.80
C LYS A 268 24.34 5.30 0.72
N GLY A 269 23.07 4.93 0.81
CA GLY A 269 22.45 3.98 -0.12
C GLY A 269 23.06 2.58 -0.04
N ILE A 270 23.46 2.16 1.15
CA ILE A 270 23.99 0.82 1.44
C ILE A 270 22.96 0.04 2.23
N ARG A 271 22.73 -1.23 1.90
CA ARG A 271 21.74 -2.08 2.59
C ARG A 271 22.02 -2.17 4.07
N LEU A 272 21.03 -1.90 4.90
CA LEU A 272 21.14 -1.89 6.36
C LEU A 272 21.70 -3.23 6.89
N LYS A 273 21.18 -4.36 6.41
CA LYS A 273 21.66 -5.70 6.77
C LYS A 273 23.16 -5.86 6.52
N THR A 274 23.68 -5.24 5.47
CA THR A 274 25.11 -5.30 5.16
C THR A 274 25.94 -4.44 6.11
N LEU A 275 25.47 -3.24 6.42
CA LEU A 275 26.15 -2.37 7.40
C LEU A 275 26.17 -2.98 8.78
N LEU A 276 25.07 -3.55 9.24
CA LEU A 276 25.00 -4.26 10.52
C LEU A 276 26.07 -5.36 10.60
N ARG A 277 26.13 -6.25 9.59
CA ARG A 277 27.11 -7.33 9.54
C ARG A 277 28.55 -6.83 9.54
N LYS A 278 28.86 -5.77 8.76
CA LYS A 278 30.21 -5.22 8.64
C LYS A 278 30.70 -4.52 9.90
N ASN A 279 29.78 -4.04 10.70
CA ASN A 279 30.09 -3.32 11.95
C ASN A 279 29.79 -4.18 13.20
N ASN A 280 29.61 -5.49 13.04
CA ASN A 280 29.33 -6.43 14.13
C ASN A 280 28.19 -5.96 15.05
N SER A 281 27.15 -5.37 14.45
CA SER A 281 26.00 -4.83 15.17
C SER A 281 24.71 -5.58 14.83
N THR A 282 23.85 -5.74 15.81
CA THR A 282 22.49 -6.28 15.65
C THR A 282 21.41 -5.22 15.85
N THR A 283 21.80 -4.02 16.29
CA THR A 283 20.91 -2.92 16.69
C THR A 283 20.95 -1.77 15.66
N PRO A 284 20.02 -1.73 14.70
CA PRO A 284 20.05 -0.75 13.62
C PRO A 284 19.84 0.70 14.09
N ASP A 285 19.10 0.88 15.20
CA ASP A 285 18.67 2.17 15.73
C ASP A 285 19.45 2.63 16.96
N GLN A 286 20.51 1.90 17.34
CA GLN A 286 21.43 2.34 18.38
C GLN A 286 22.22 3.56 17.89
N HIS A 287 22.19 4.63 18.66
CA HIS A 287 22.97 5.81 18.38
C HIS A 287 24.47 5.58 18.64
N LEU A 288 25.26 5.75 17.62
CA LEU A 288 26.73 5.72 17.67
C LEU A 288 27.26 7.13 17.88
N PRO A 289 28.20 7.38 18.78
CA PRO A 289 28.69 8.72 19.07
C PRO A 289 29.55 9.28 17.91
N LYS A 290 29.70 10.61 17.92
CA LYS A 290 30.69 11.30 17.09
C LYS A 290 32.07 10.67 17.27
N GLY A 291 32.83 10.52 16.20
CA GLY A 291 34.14 9.86 16.20
C GLY A 291 34.08 8.35 15.94
N SER A 292 32.89 7.72 15.99
CA SER A 292 32.76 6.30 15.67
C SER A 292 33.21 5.99 14.24
N LYS A 293 33.96 4.92 14.08
CA LYS A 293 34.45 4.39 12.80
C LYS A 293 33.45 3.38 12.26
N ILE A 294 32.94 3.61 11.06
CA ILE A 294 31.92 2.78 10.41
C ILE A 294 32.46 2.18 9.11
N PHE A 295 32.46 0.87 9.00
CA PHE A 295 32.89 0.14 7.81
C PHE A 295 31.78 0.08 6.76
N LEU A 296 32.12 0.44 5.51
CA LEU A 296 31.19 0.54 4.38
C LEU A 296 31.49 -0.49 3.26
N LYS A 297 32.70 -1.11 3.25
CA LYS A 297 33.11 -2.14 2.28
C LYS A 297 33.34 -3.46 2.93
#